data_04902a8c93ab01e7fa5295dd3d116c41
#
_entry.id   04902a8c93ab01e7fa5295dd3d116c41
#
_cell.length_a   1.000
_cell.length_b   1.000
_cell.length_c   1.000
_cell.angle_alpha   90.00
_cell.angle_beta   90.00
_cell.angle_gamma   90.00
#
_symmetry.space_group_name_H-M   'P 1'
#
loop_
_entity.id
_entity.type
_entity.pdbx_description
1 polymer ?
#
loop_
_entity_poly.entity_id
_entity_poly.type
_entity_poly.pdbx_seq_one_letter_code
_entity_poly.pdbx_strand_id
1 'polypeptide(L)'
;MNDLHQRILLTADDGSRGPLLRIADDRLPPGGSYGRHPHRAVDVVAVVLSGSLRHGWGDGAVVGAGDVAVLRAGTGLDHDETAGDDGVRVLQCYLRSADPAAPPSHEVHRGPRGWVELGRSDARLWVARVLPGQSVTAPAGLLVLRGADRVVVEQQSGGPVPEAGAALVWQLDTARPAWAE
;
A
#
# COMPACT_ATOMS: atom_id res chain seq x y z
N MET A 1 7.22 6.56 23.48
CA MET A 1 6.03 7.31 23.01
C MET A 1 5.90 7.00 21.53
N ASN A 2 4.81 6.31 21.12
CA ASN A 2 4.60 5.97 19.70
C ASN A 2 4.09 7.22 18.98
N ASP A 3 4.99 7.96 18.35
CA ASP A 3 4.63 9.15 17.58
C ASP A 3 4.25 8.76 16.13
N LEU A 4 3.32 7.81 15.99
CA LEU A 4 2.71 7.50 14.70
C LEU A 4 1.90 8.70 14.24
N HIS A 5 2.31 9.31 13.13
CA HIS A 5 1.51 10.30 12.43
C HIS A 5 0.82 9.63 11.24
N GLN A 6 -0.47 9.35 11.41
CA GLN A 6 -1.31 8.72 10.39
C GLN A 6 -2.25 9.74 9.75
N ARG A 7 -2.30 9.76 8.43
CA ARG A 7 -3.26 10.52 7.64
C ARG A 7 -4.05 9.59 6.73
N ILE A 8 -5.34 9.43 7.01
CA ILE A 8 -6.24 8.69 6.11
C ILE A 8 -6.49 9.53 4.86
N LEU A 9 -6.17 8.97 3.70
CA LEU A 9 -6.34 9.60 2.39
C LEU A 9 -7.64 9.17 1.72
N LEU A 10 -8.05 7.92 1.96
CA LEU A 10 -9.25 7.33 1.40
C LEU A 10 -9.81 6.30 2.38
N THR A 11 -11.13 6.28 2.54
CA THR A 11 -11.91 5.19 3.14
C THR A 11 -12.99 4.79 2.14
N ALA A 12 -13.14 3.50 1.88
CA ALA A 12 -14.08 2.92 0.91
C ALA A 12 -14.61 1.55 1.40
N ASP A 13 -14.93 1.45 2.67
CA ASP A 13 -15.45 0.25 3.33
C ASP A 13 -16.89 -0.11 2.88
N ASP A 14 -17.57 0.82 2.21
CA ASP A 14 -18.88 0.66 1.57
C ASP A 14 -18.84 -0.16 0.25
N GLY A 15 -17.64 -0.59 -0.19
CA GLY A 15 -17.46 -1.32 -1.45
C GLY A 15 -17.43 -0.45 -2.71
N SER A 16 -17.52 0.87 -2.59
CA SER A 16 -17.51 1.80 -3.73
C SER A 16 -16.22 1.75 -4.55
N ARG A 17 -15.16 1.18 -3.98
CA ARG A 17 -13.85 0.97 -4.62
C ARG A 17 -13.49 -0.52 -4.72
N GLY A 18 -14.47 -1.40 -4.94
CA GLY A 18 -14.26 -2.84 -5.02
C GLY A 18 -13.61 -3.40 -3.76
N PRO A 19 -12.47 -4.10 -3.85
CA PRO A 19 -11.81 -4.66 -2.68
C PRO A 19 -11.06 -3.63 -1.82
N LEU A 20 -10.76 -2.42 -2.33
CA LEU A 20 -10.00 -1.42 -1.59
C LEU A 20 -10.85 -0.84 -0.46
N LEU A 21 -10.31 -0.90 0.76
CA LEU A 21 -10.96 -0.42 1.99
C LEU A 21 -10.43 0.93 2.44
N ARG A 22 -9.11 1.11 2.39
CA ARG A 22 -8.46 2.29 2.94
C ARG A 22 -7.09 2.53 2.33
N ILE A 23 -6.72 3.80 2.19
CA ILE A 23 -5.34 4.24 1.95
C ILE A 23 -4.97 5.21 3.07
N ALA A 24 -3.84 4.97 3.72
CA ALA A 24 -3.26 5.85 4.73
C ALA A 24 -1.83 6.25 4.35
N ASP A 25 -1.45 7.48 4.65
CA ASP A 25 -0.07 8.01 4.58
C ASP A 25 0.45 8.09 6.01
N ASP A 26 1.29 7.14 6.37
CA ASP A 26 1.79 6.96 7.72
C ASP A 26 3.26 7.37 7.83
N ARG A 27 3.61 7.99 8.94
CA ARG A 27 4.98 8.33 9.30
C ARG A 27 5.28 7.81 10.69
N LEU A 28 6.39 7.11 10.81
CA LEU A 28 6.95 6.67 12.08
C LEU A 28 8.35 7.26 12.25
N PRO A 29 8.68 7.80 13.42
CA PRO A 29 10.04 8.25 13.72
C PRO A 29 10.99 7.04 13.79
N PRO A 30 12.32 7.26 13.86
CA PRO A 30 13.29 6.21 14.07
C PRO A 30 12.91 5.29 15.24
N GLY A 31 12.87 3.97 14.98
CA GLY A 31 12.47 2.96 15.96
C GLY A 31 11.00 3.00 16.39
N GLY A 32 10.20 3.89 15.82
CA GLY A 32 8.74 3.92 16.05
C GLY A 32 8.07 2.66 15.53
N SER A 33 6.97 2.25 16.15
CA SER A 33 6.29 1.00 15.82
C SER A 33 4.77 1.17 15.86
N TYR A 34 4.06 0.42 15.01
CA TYR A 34 2.60 0.25 15.14
C TYR A 34 2.23 -0.60 16.38
N GLY A 35 3.23 -1.27 16.99
CA GLY A 35 3.01 -2.28 18.01
C GLY A 35 2.48 -3.59 17.42
N ARG A 36 2.40 -4.61 18.26
CA ARG A 36 1.85 -5.90 17.86
C ARG A 36 0.34 -5.80 17.71
N HIS A 37 -0.17 -6.21 16.54
CA HIS A 37 -1.60 -6.13 16.23
C HIS A 37 -2.03 -7.27 15.27
N PRO A 38 -3.32 -7.67 15.34
CA PRO A 38 -3.86 -8.72 14.49
C PRO A 38 -4.38 -8.19 13.16
N HIS A 39 -4.27 -9.03 12.12
CA HIS A 39 -5.01 -8.91 10.88
C HIS A 39 -5.72 -10.21 10.55
N ARG A 40 -6.90 -10.12 9.94
CA ARG A 40 -7.67 -11.27 9.46
C ARG A 40 -8.55 -10.83 8.29
N ALA A 41 -8.62 -11.68 7.25
CA ALA A 41 -9.45 -11.46 6.06
C ALA A 41 -9.19 -10.11 5.36
N VAL A 42 -7.96 -9.60 5.46
CA VAL A 42 -7.47 -8.40 4.76
C VAL A 42 -6.12 -8.68 4.12
N ASP A 43 -5.86 -7.98 3.03
CA ASP A 43 -4.54 -7.87 2.43
C ASP A 43 -4.03 -6.45 2.67
N VAL A 44 -2.80 -6.30 3.13
CA VAL A 44 -2.15 -5.01 3.35
C VAL A 44 -1.04 -4.85 2.35
N VAL A 45 -1.13 -3.81 1.52
CA VAL A 45 -0.08 -3.43 0.57
C VAL A 45 0.61 -2.19 1.09
N ALA A 46 1.86 -2.35 1.52
CA ALA A 46 2.69 -1.28 2.04
C ALA A 46 3.67 -0.79 0.96
N VAL A 47 3.59 0.47 0.57
CA VAL A 47 4.51 1.11 -0.37
C VAL A 47 5.39 2.07 0.40
N VAL A 48 6.66 1.71 0.61
CA VAL A 48 7.60 2.53 1.39
C VAL A 48 8.12 3.69 0.53
N LEU A 49 7.83 4.90 0.96
CA LEU A 49 8.18 6.14 0.25
C LEU A 49 9.58 6.66 0.64
N SER A 50 9.95 6.50 1.90
CA SER A 50 11.28 6.86 2.44
C SER A 50 11.56 6.07 3.71
N GLY A 51 12.85 5.91 4.05
CA GLY A 51 13.30 5.12 5.18
C GLY A 51 13.10 3.62 4.98
N SER A 52 12.83 2.91 6.05
CA SER A 52 12.58 1.46 6.01
C SER A 52 11.58 1.03 7.08
N LEU A 53 10.88 -0.07 6.79
CA LEU A 53 9.91 -0.70 7.68
C LEU A 53 10.30 -2.18 7.86
N ARG A 54 10.46 -2.62 9.09
CA ARG A 54 10.66 -4.03 9.44
C ARG A 54 9.33 -4.67 9.78
N HIS A 55 8.96 -5.71 9.08
CA HIS A 55 7.82 -6.57 9.38
C HIS A 55 8.26 -7.72 10.29
N GLY A 56 7.66 -7.84 11.46
CA GLY A 56 7.96 -8.87 12.48
C GLY A 56 6.96 -10.03 12.45
N TRP A 57 6.93 -10.77 11.33
CA TRP A 57 6.13 -11.98 11.16
C TRP A 57 6.90 -13.02 10.34
N GLY A 58 6.81 -14.31 10.71
CA GLY A 58 7.58 -15.38 10.08
C GLY A 58 9.08 -15.12 10.24
N ASP A 59 9.84 -15.24 9.16
CA ASP A 59 11.28 -14.95 9.13
C ASP A 59 11.57 -13.44 9.16
N GLY A 60 10.52 -12.63 9.15
CA GLY A 60 10.61 -11.18 9.08
C GLY A 60 11.08 -10.67 7.72
N ALA A 61 10.89 -9.37 7.50
CA ALA A 61 11.41 -8.70 6.31
C ALA A 61 11.69 -7.23 6.60
N VAL A 62 12.72 -6.68 5.95
CA VAL A 62 12.95 -5.23 5.89
C VAL A 62 12.50 -4.73 4.53
N VAL A 63 11.60 -3.76 4.51
CA VAL A 63 11.04 -3.12 3.31
C VAL A 63 11.61 -1.72 3.23
N GLY A 64 12.43 -1.45 2.22
CA GLY A 64 13.12 -0.17 2.04
C GLY A 64 12.37 0.80 1.13
N ALA A 65 12.90 2.02 1.02
CA ALA A 65 12.33 3.04 0.15
C ALA A 65 12.23 2.57 -1.31
N GLY A 66 11.04 2.63 -1.88
CA GLY A 66 10.71 2.16 -3.23
C GLY A 66 10.25 0.70 -3.30
N ASP A 67 10.35 -0.06 -2.22
CA ASP A 67 9.83 -1.44 -2.17
C ASP A 67 8.32 -1.44 -1.93
N VAL A 68 7.69 -2.55 -2.32
CA VAL A 68 6.28 -2.84 -2.05
C VAL A 68 6.17 -4.17 -1.32
N ALA A 69 5.59 -4.16 -0.12
CA ALA A 69 5.26 -5.38 0.61
C ALA A 69 3.78 -5.72 0.46
N VAL A 70 3.48 -7.00 0.34
CA VAL A 70 2.12 -7.54 0.29
C VAL A 70 1.98 -8.54 1.42
N LEU A 71 1.20 -8.19 2.45
CA LEU A 71 0.81 -9.06 3.55
C LEU A 71 -0.61 -9.54 3.31
N ARG A 72 -0.79 -10.84 3.11
CA ARG A 72 -2.11 -11.48 3.00
C ARG A 72 -2.43 -12.12 4.33
N ALA A 73 -3.39 -11.57 5.06
CA ALA A 73 -3.68 -12.06 6.40
C ALA A 73 -4.51 -13.35 6.42
N GLY A 74 -5.32 -13.61 5.39
CA GLY A 74 -6.07 -14.85 5.25
C GLY A 74 -6.83 -15.24 6.51
N THR A 75 -6.53 -16.43 7.04
CA THR A 75 -7.14 -16.97 8.28
C THR A 75 -6.77 -16.20 9.55
N GLY A 76 -5.77 -15.34 9.48
CA GLY A 76 -5.34 -14.46 10.56
C GLY A 76 -3.87 -14.60 10.95
N LEU A 77 -3.28 -13.50 11.36
CA LEU A 77 -1.94 -13.42 11.92
C LEU A 77 -1.84 -12.26 12.90
N ASP A 78 -0.86 -12.34 13.81
CA ASP A 78 -0.38 -11.20 14.60
C ASP A 78 1.02 -10.82 14.13
N HIS A 79 1.23 -9.54 13.87
CA HIS A 79 2.55 -9.03 13.52
C HIS A 79 2.86 -7.70 14.22
N ASP A 80 4.08 -7.26 14.10
CA ASP A 80 4.49 -5.89 14.37
C ASP A 80 5.19 -5.28 13.16
N GLU A 81 5.24 -3.95 13.13
CA GLU A 81 5.95 -3.20 12.12
C GLU A 81 6.71 -2.08 12.82
N THR A 82 8.03 -2.02 12.58
CA THR A 82 8.92 -1.06 13.24
C THR A 82 9.75 -0.31 12.20
N ALA A 83 9.79 1.02 12.33
CA ALA A 83 10.62 1.86 11.50
C ALA A 83 12.12 1.63 11.77
N GLY A 84 12.93 1.72 10.72
CA GLY A 84 14.38 1.70 10.84
C GLY A 84 14.96 2.99 11.43
N ASP A 85 16.30 3.10 11.39
CA ASP A 85 17.06 4.18 12.04
C ASP A 85 16.78 5.58 11.46
N ASP A 86 16.31 5.66 10.21
CA ASP A 86 15.91 6.91 9.53
C ASP A 86 14.40 7.19 9.64
N GLY A 87 13.67 6.39 10.41
CA GLY A 87 12.22 6.39 10.41
C GLY A 87 11.64 5.78 9.14
N VAL A 88 10.35 5.97 8.92
CA VAL A 88 9.68 5.52 7.70
C VAL A 88 8.52 6.44 7.33
N ARG A 89 8.31 6.62 6.03
CA ARG A 89 7.04 7.05 5.46
C ARG A 89 6.53 5.97 4.52
N VAL A 90 5.30 5.54 4.73
CA VAL A 90 4.70 4.43 4.00
C VAL A 90 3.24 4.73 3.66
N LEU A 91 2.82 4.34 2.44
CA LEU A 91 1.41 4.26 2.11
C LEU A 91 0.93 2.85 2.46
N GLN A 92 0.01 2.77 3.42
CA GLN A 92 -0.66 1.53 3.82
C GLN A 92 -2.00 1.43 3.10
N CYS A 93 -2.12 0.47 2.18
CA CYS A 93 -3.34 0.22 1.41
C CYS A 93 -3.97 -1.09 1.89
N TYR A 94 -5.19 -1.02 2.39
CA TYR A 94 -5.93 -2.16 2.91
C TYR A 94 -6.97 -2.62 1.88
N LEU A 95 -6.98 -3.91 1.61
CA LEU A 95 -7.96 -4.53 0.71
C LEU A 95 -8.68 -5.67 1.44
N ARG A 96 -9.93 -5.95 1.08
CA ARG A 96 -10.56 -7.22 1.47
C ARG A 96 -9.70 -8.36 0.97
N SER A 97 -9.52 -9.40 1.76
CA SER A 97 -8.76 -10.57 1.31
C SER A 97 -9.38 -11.18 0.06
N ALA A 98 -8.54 -11.53 -0.89
CA ALA A 98 -8.98 -12.29 -2.07
C ALA A 98 -9.34 -13.74 -1.72
N ASP A 99 -8.66 -14.30 -0.70
CA ASP A 99 -8.97 -15.64 -0.13
C ASP A 99 -8.83 -15.58 1.41
N PRO A 100 -9.94 -15.32 2.13
CA PRO A 100 -9.92 -15.24 3.58
C PRO A 100 -9.71 -16.60 4.28
N ALA A 101 -9.76 -17.71 3.55
CA ALA A 101 -9.51 -19.04 4.08
C ALA A 101 -8.06 -19.51 3.87
N ALA A 102 -7.28 -18.80 3.05
CA ALA A 102 -5.87 -19.12 2.83
C ALA A 102 -5.03 -18.93 4.09
N PRO A 103 -3.94 -19.69 4.27
CA PRO A 103 -2.95 -19.38 5.30
C PRO A 103 -2.30 -18.00 5.03
N PRO A 104 -1.87 -17.29 6.09
CA PRO A 104 -1.20 -16.00 5.92
C PRO A 104 0.08 -16.13 5.10
N SER A 105 0.39 -15.08 4.33
CA SER A 105 1.64 -15.00 3.55
C SER A 105 2.16 -13.57 3.47
N HIS A 106 3.47 -13.43 3.25
CA HIS A 106 4.14 -12.15 3.10
C HIS A 106 5.11 -12.20 1.92
N GLU A 107 5.12 -11.16 1.11
CA GLU A 107 5.96 -11.04 -0.07
C GLU A 107 6.49 -9.60 -0.18
N VAL A 108 7.74 -9.44 -0.63
CA VAL A 108 8.35 -8.13 -0.85
C VAL A 108 8.86 -8.02 -2.29
N HIS A 109 8.31 -7.07 -3.02
CA HIS A 109 8.76 -6.69 -4.35
C HIS A 109 9.80 -5.57 -4.22
N ARG A 110 11.03 -5.82 -4.67
CA ARG A 110 12.16 -4.90 -4.52
C ARG A 110 12.19 -3.87 -5.64
N GLY A 111 11.98 -2.59 -5.29
CA GLY A 111 12.04 -1.46 -6.21
C GLY A 111 11.22 -1.63 -7.49
N PRO A 112 9.97 -2.14 -7.45
CA PRO A 112 9.21 -2.42 -8.64
C PRO A 112 8.93 -1.13 -9.43
N ARG A 113 8.83 -1.27 -10.75
CA ARG A 113 8.40 -0.20 -11.66
C ARG A 113 7.38 -0.77 -12.63
N GLY A 114 6.24 -0.08 -12.78
CA GLY A 114 5.11 -0.58 -13.54
C GLY A 114 4.18 -1.44 -12.66
N TRP A 115 3.61 -2.49 -13.25
CA TRP A 115 2.66 -3.36 -12.56
C TRP A 115 3.33 -4.24 -11.51
N VAL A 116 2.75 -4.27 -10.32
CA VAL A 116 3.15 -5.14 -9.20
C VAL A 116 2.22 -6.35 -9.18
N GLU A 117 2.81 -7.55 -9.09
CA GLU A 117 2.04 -8.78 -8.95
C GLU A 117 1.49 -8.88 -7.52
N LEU A 118 0.16 -8.84 -7.39
CA LEU A 118 -0.52 -8.91 -6.09
C LEU A 118 -1.08 -10.30 -5.78
N GLY A 119 -1.03 -11.24 -6.74
CA GLY A 119 -1.61 -12.57 -6.59
C GLY A 119 -3.14 -12.57 -6.53
N ARG A 120 -3.82 -11.54 -7.12
CA ARG A 120 -5.27 -11.39 -7.14
C ARG A 120 -5.75 -10.79 -8.47
N SER A 121 -6.99 -11.08 -8.86
CA SER A 121 -7.56 -10.63 -10.14
C SER A 121 -8.43 -9.37 -10.04
N ASP A 122 -8.93 -9.03 -8.85
CA ASP A 122 -9.89 -7.95 -8.60
C ASP A 122 -9.22 -6.61 -8.26
N ALA A 123 -7.90 -6.58 -8.12
CA ALA A 123 -7.11 -5.38 -7.94
C ALA A 123 -5.74 -5.50 -8.60
N ARG A 124 -5.29 -4.42 -9.21
CA ARG A 124 -3.93 -4.28 -9.77
C ARG A 124 -3.32 -2.99 -9.27
N LEU A 125 -2.04 -3.04 -8.94
CA LEU A 125 -1.25 -1.88 -8.54
C LEU A 125 -0.16 -1.60 -9.56
N TRP A 126 -0.13 -0.39 -10.08
CA TRP A 126 0.98 0.15 -10.87
C TRP A 126 1.74 1.18 -10.02
N VAL A 127 3.07 1.15 -10.07
CA VAL A 127 3.92 2.06 -9.32
C VAL A 127 4.99 2.68 -10.19
N ALA A 128 5.31 3.94 -9.92
CA ALA A 128 6.45 4.64 -10.52
C ALA A 128 7.06 5.64 -9.55
N ARG A 129 8.33 5.94 -9.79
CA ARG A 129 9.03 7.08 -9.19
C ARG A 129 9.33 8.08 -10.30
N VAL A 130 8.78 9.27 -10.18
CA VAL A 130 9.01 10.39 -11.10
C VAL A 130 10.12 11.25 -10.52
N LEU A 131 11.21 11.38 -11.25
CA LEU A 131 12.33 12.26 -10.86
C LEU A 131 12.06 13.71 -11.28
N PRO A 132 12.68 14.71 -10.63
CA PRO A 132 12.58 16.10 -11.04
C PRO A 132 12.89 16.28 -12.54
N GLY A 133 12.01 16.98 -13.25
CA GLY A 133 12.15 17.22 -14.70
C GLY A 133 11.78 16.02 -15.60
N GLN A 134 11.33 14.92 -15.02
CA GLN A 134 10.80 13.76 -15.75
C GLN A 134 9.29 13.70 -15.66
N SER A 135 8.68 12.97 -16.58
CA SER A 135 7.29 12.55 -16.51
C SER A 135 7.20 11.06 -16.83
N VAL A 136 6.18 10.40 -16.30
CA VAL A 136 5.83 9.02 -16.62
C VAL A 136 4.40 8.98 -17.12
N THR A 137 4.10 8.05 -18.01
CA THR A 137 2.70 7.80 -18.42
C THR A 137 2.09 6.78 -17.48
N ALA A 138 1.12 7.23 -16.68
CA ALA A 138 0.38 6.37 -15.78
C ALA A 138 -0.84 5.76 -16.47
N PRO A 139 -1.24 4.52 -16.14
CA PRO A 139 -2.47 3.92 -16.64
C PRO A 139 -3.71 4.61 -16.05
N ALA A 140 -4.87 4.37 -16.65
CA ALA A 140 -6.15 4.78 -16.06
C ALA A 140 -6.41 4.03 -14.74
N GLY A 141 -7.04 4.72 -13.79
CA GLY A 141 -7.39 4.15 -12.48
C GLY A 141 -7.44 5.19 -11.38
N LEU A 142 -7.45 4.73 -10.12
CA LEU A 142 -7.35 5.58 -8.95
C LEU A 142 -5.88 5.95 -8.73
N LEU A 143 -5.51 7.18 -9.09
CA LEU A 143 -4.17 7.71 -8.89
C LEU A 143 -3.98 8.15 -7.44
N VAL A 144 -2.87 7.71 -6.85
CA VAL A 144 -2.32 8.26 -5.62
C VAL A 144 -0.96 8.86 -5.96
N LEU A 145 -0.88 10.18 -5.97
CA LEU A 145 0.34 10.92 -6.27
C LEU A 145 0.86 11.55 -4.99
N ARG A 146 2.09 11.20 -4.63
CA ARG A 146 2.80 11.82 -3.53
C ARG A 146 3.93 12.70 -4.09
N GLY A 147 3.67 13.99 -4.18
CA GLY A 147 4.69 15.01 -4.43
C GLY A 147 5.44 15.42 -3.15
N ALA A 148 6.26 16.48 -3.24
CA ALA A 148 7.02 16.99 -2.09
C ALA A 148 6.10 17.43 -0.94
N ASP A 149 5.08 18.22 -1.25
CA ASP A 149 4.27 18.94 -0.24
C ASP A 149 2.82 18.43 -0.15
N ARG A 150 2.35 17.63 -1.12
CA ARG A 150 0.96 17.17 -1.15
C ARG A 150 0.83 15.71 -1.53
N VAL A 151 -0.27 15.12 -1.10
CA VAL A 151 -0.77 13.84 -1.59
C VAL A 151 -2.11 14.10 -2.25
N VAL A 152 -2.28 13.59 -3.47
CA VAL A 152 -3.52 13.64 -4.25
C VAL A 152 -4.04 12.22 -4.40
N VAL A 153 -5.35 12.05 -4.23
CA VAL A 153 -6.05 10.80 -4.54
C VAL A 153 -7.21 11.16 -5.45
N GLU A 154 -7.15 10.70 -6.70
CA GLU A 154 -8.16 11.03 -7.71
C GLU A 154 -8.34 9.93 -8.74
N GLN A 155 -9.54 9.83 -9.30
CA GLN A 155 -9.82 8.98 -10.45
C GLN A 155 -9.31 9.65 -11.71
N GLN A 156 -8.54 8.94 -12.53
CA GLN A 156 -8.01 9.47 -13.79
C GLN A 156 -8.21 8.51 -14.98
N SER A 157 -8.19 9.06 -16.18
CA SER A 157 -8.29 8.31 -17.45
C SER A 157 -6.93 7.79 -17.96
N GLY A 158 -5.85 8.02 -17.21
CA GLY A 158 -4.48 7.75 -17.63
C GLY A 158 -3.84 8.99 -18.29
N GLY A 159 -2.51 8.99 -18.38
CA GLY A 159 -1.78 10.09 -18.98
C GLY A 159 -0.48 10.45 -18.25
N PRO A 160 0.15 11.57 -18.64
CA PRO A 160 1.42 11.97 -18.06
C PRO A 160 1.27 12.43 -16.60
N VAL A 161 2.21 11.99 -15.78
CA VAL A 161 2.40 12.46 -14.39
C VAL A 161 3.72 13.24 -14.36
N PRO A 162 3.67 14.58 -14.41
CA PRO A 162 4.87 15.42 -14.48
C PRO A 162 5.45 15.77 -13.11
N GLU A 163 4.68 15.58 -12.02
CA GLU A 163 5.10 15.94 -10.67
C GLU A 163 6.08 14.92 -10.13
N ALA A 164 7.24 15.39 -9.65
CA ALA A 164 8.23 14.53 -9.03
C ALA A 164 7.70 13.90 -7.73
N GLY A 165 7.97 12.62 -7.54
CA GLY A 165 7.53 11.90 -6.36
C GLY A 165 7.20 10.44 -6.64
N ALA A 166 6.37 9.84 -5.78
CA ALA A 166 5.82 8.52 -5.98
C ALA A 166 4.43 8.60 -6.62
N ALA A 167 4.22 7.84 -7.68
CA ALA A 167 2.93 7.68 -8.34
C ALA A 167 2.48 6.22 -8.24
N LEU A 168 1.27 6.02 -7.76
CA LEU A 168 0.63 4.72 -7.66
C LEU A 168 -0.70 4.80 -8.40
N VAL A 169 -1.06 3.75 -9.14
CA VAL A 169 -2.39 3.65 -9.74
C VAL A 169 -3.01 2.31 -9.39
N TRP A 170 -4.18 2.36 -8.78
CA TRP A 170 -5.01 1.22 -8.53
C TRP A 170 -6.02 1.04 -9.66
N GLN A 171 -6.05 -0.15 -10.25
CA GLN A 171 -7.17 -0.64 -11.05
C GLN A 171 -7.95 -1.63 -10.19
N LEU A 172 -9.21 -1.32 -9.94
CA LEU A 172 -10.06 -2.04 -9.00
C LEU A 172 -11.28 -2.56 -9.73
N ASP A 173 -11.59 -3.84 -9.55
CA ASP A 173 -12.87 -4.38 -9.98
C ASP A 173 -13.94 -3.93 -8.98
N THR A 174 -14.85 -3.08 -9.45
CA THR A 174 -15.96 -2.55 -8.66
C THR A 174 -17.23 -3.38 -8.82
N ALA A 175 -17.19 -4.46 -9.60
CA ALA A 175 -18.28 -5.41 -9.63
C ALA A 175 -18.48 -5.99 -8.22
N ARG A 176 -19.73 -5.92 -7.72
CA ARG A 176 -20.03 -6.39 -6.37
C ARG A 176 -19.91 -7.92 -6.34
N PRO A 177 -18.99 -8.50 -5.55
CA PRO A 177 -18.88 -9.94 -5.50
C PRO A 177 -20.15 -10.56 -4.90
N ALA A 178 -20.49 -11.78 -5.34
CA ALA A 178 -21.73 -12.46 -4.90
C ALA A 178 -21.86 -12.62 -3.37
N TRP A 179 -20.75 -12.63 -2.64
CA TRP A 179 -20.74 -12.67 -1.16
C TRP A 179 -21.04 -11.34 -0.48
N ALA A 180 -21.12 -10.25 -1.23
CA ALA A 180 -21.40 -8.91 -0.71
C ALA A 180 -22.89 -8.53 -0.80
N GLU A 181 -23.78 -9.49 -1.15
CA GLU A 181 -25.23 -9.35 -1.12
C GLU A 181 -25.81 -9.57 0.29
#